data_c1dffff5709839e63044403e68889ad9
#
_entry.id   c1dffff5709839e63044403e68889ad9
#
_cell.length_a   1.000
_cell.length_b   1.000
_cell.length_c   1.000
_cell.angle_alpha   90.00
_cell.angle_beta   90.00
_cell.angle_gamma   90.00
#
_symmetry.space_group_name_H-M   'P 1'
#
loop_
_entity.id
_entity.type
_entity.pdbx_description
1 polymer ?
#
loop_
_entity_poly.entity_id
_entity_poly.type
_entity_poly.pdbx_seq_one_letter_code
_entity_poly.pdbx_strand_id
1 'polypeptide(L)'
;MKKEDTKQRILTEALKLFSVNGYEAVTVEQIATAVGVKAPSLYKHYKSKRDIFDSIVERMNEMDLEQAKEYDMPEGTLEETAEAYRDVPLEKVRVYTKAMFLYWTEEEFSSCFRKLLTLEQYRDAGMARLYQQYLSTGPLEYMADIFRSMSDSDETARQLALEFYGPIYLLYGVYDDTRDRAGTLAAIDRHLDRFTERLEPFRGRRGGP
;
A
#
# COMPACT_ATOMS: atom_id res chain seq x y z
N MET A 1 5.06 -16.31 26.25
CA MET A 1 4.52 -15.42 25.19
C MET A 1 4.24 -14.06 25.82
N LYS A 2 4.88 -13.01 25.35
CA LYS A 2 4.71 -11.65 25.88
C LYS A 2 3.30 -11.11 25.52
N LYS A 3 2.73 -10.23 26.35
CA LYS A 3 1.40 -9.65 26.19
C LYS A 3 1.23 -8.85 24.88
N GLU A 4 2.33 -8.35 24.35
CA GLU A 4 2.46 -7.64 23.07
C GLU A 4 2.18 -8.56 21.86
N ASP A 5 2.65 -9.79 21.91
CA ASP A 5 2.42 -10.82 20.89
C ASP A 5 0.93 -11.18 20.69
N THR A 6 0.14 -11.21 21.78
CA THR A 6 -1.30 -11.53 21.68
C THR A 6 -2.10 -10.40 21.01
N LYS A 7 -1.77 -9.13 21.27
CA LYS A 7 -2.45 -7.98 20.68
C LYS A 7 -2.23 -7.93 19.16
N GLN A 8 -0.99 -8.11 18.73
CA GLN A 8 -0.65 -8.16 17.31
C GLN A 8 -1.27 -9.37 16.59
N ARG A 9 -1.27 -10.54 17.24
CA ARG A 9 -1.93 -11.74 16.70
C ARG A 9 -3.42 -11.54 16.47
N ILE A 10 -4.11 -10.82 17.35
CA ILE A 10 -5.53 -10.49 17.16
C ILE A 10 -5.72 -9.67 15.88
N LEU A 11 -4.89 -8.65 15.63
CA LEU A 11 -4.98 -7.83 14.41
C LEU A 11 -4.74 -8.69 13.16
N THR A 12 -3.70 -9.51 13.16
CA THR A 12 -3.35 -10.36 12.01
C THR A 12 -4.45 -11.37 11.70
N GLU A 13 -4.94 -12.11 12.70
CA GLU A 13 -5.98 -13.12 12.49
C GLU A 13 -7.34 -12.48 12.11
N ALA A 14 -7.68 -11.32 12.71
CA ALA A 14 -8.86 -10.56 12.31
C ALA A 14 -8.77 -10.12 10.86
N LEU A 15 -7.63 -9.56 10.45
CA LEU A 15 -7.42 -9.08 9.09
C LEU A 15 -7.48 -10.22 8.06
N LYS A 16 -6.91 -11.39 8.36
CA LYS A 16 -7.03 -12.59 7.53
C LYS A 16 -8.50 -12.98 7.32
N LEU A 17 -9.28 -13.03 8.40
CA LEU A 17 -10.70 -13.35 8.32
C LEU A 17 -11.47 -12.31 7.52
N PHE A 18 -11.21 -11.02 7.75
CA PHE A 18 -11.86 -9.93 7.03
C PHE A 18 -11.52 -9.94 5.53
N SER A 19 -10.29 -10.24 5.16
CA SER A 19 -9.83 -10.25 3.76
C SER A 19 -10.48 -11.36 2.91
N VAL A 20 -10.95 -12.43 3.55
CA VAL A 20 -11.59 -13.58 2.87
C VAL A 20 -13.11 -13.50 2.93
N ASN A 21 -13.67 -13.15 4.09
CA ASN A 21 -15.11 -13.26 4.35
C ASN A 21 -15.82 -11.90 4.28
N GLY A 22 -15.10 -10.80 4.23
CA GLY A 22 -15.61 -9.45 4.40
C GLY A 22 -15.74 -9.05 5.88
N TYR A 23 -15.72 -7.74 6.12
CA TYR A 23 -15.74 -7.21 7.48
C TYR A 23 -17.02 -7.57 8.23
N GLU A 24 -18.20 -7.41 7.61
CA GLU A 24 -19.49 -7.63 8.29
C GLU A 24 -19.73 -9.08 8.68
N ALA A 25 -19.32 -10.03 7.85
CA ALA A 25 -19.57 -11.46 8.07
C ALA A 25 -18.73 -12.07 9.21
N VAL A 26 -17.65 -11.40 9.63
CA VAL A 26 -16.75 -11.92 10.68
C VAL A 26 -17.21 -11.45 12.06
N THR A 27 -17.33 -12.39 13.01
CA THR A 27 -17.67 -12.10 14.41
C THR A 27 -16.44 -12.09 15.32
N VAL A 28 -16.58 -11.46 16.50
CA VAL A 28 -15.52 -11.43 17.53
C VAL A 28 -15.19 -12.85 18.03
N GLU A 29 -16.19 -13.73 18.08
CA GLU A 29 -16.02 -15.13 18.47
C GLU A 29 -15.17 -15.90 17.47
N GLN A 30 -15.34 -15.65 16.16
CA GLN A 30 -14.50 -16.25 15.11
C GLN A 30 -13.05 -15.76 15.23
N ILE A 31 -12.84 -14.47 15.47
CA ILE A 31 -11.50 -13.91 15.70
C ILE A 31 -10.86 -14.54 16.94
N ALA A 32 -11.59 -14.61 18.06
CA ALA A 32 -11.09 -15.23 19.29
C ALA A 32 -10.70 -16.69 19.08
N THR A 33 -11.50 -17.44 18.32
CA THR A 33 -11.23 -18.84 17.96
C THR A 33 -9.94 -18.95 17.11
N ALA A 34 -9.79 -18.10 16.10
CA ALA A 34 -8.59 -18.09 15.24
C ALA A 34 -7.30 -17.79 16.03
N VAL A 35 -7.38 -16.87 16.99
CA VAL A 35 -6.26 -16.53 17.90
C VAL A 35 -6.00 -17.65 18.93
N GLY A 36 -6.98 -18.54 19.18
CA GLY A 36 -6.90 -19.58 20.21
C GLY A 36 -7.17 -19.06 21.63
N VAL A 37 -8.01 -18.03 21.74
CA VAL A 37 -8.44 -17.46 23.05
C VAL A 37 -9.97 -17.47 23.18
N LYS A 38 -10.48 -17.27 24.41
CA LYS A 38 -11.92 -17.06 24.61
C LYS A 38 -12.31 -15.61 24.30
N ALA A 39 -13.50 -15.37 23.76
CA ALA A 39 -14.00 -14.03 23.44
C ALA A 39 -13.87 -13.01 24.60
N PRO A 40 -14.13 -13.34 25.89
CA PRO A 40 -13.88 -12.43 27.00
C PRO A 40 -12.41 -12.01 27.16
N SER A 41 -11.45 -12.84 26.71
CA SER A 41 -10.03 -12.48 26.73
C SER A 41 -9.68 -11.49 25.62
N LEU A 42 -10.35 -11.57 24.47
CA LEU A 42 -10.18 -10.62 23.37
C LEU A 42 -10.65 -9.23 23.80
N TYR A 43 -11.78 -9.12 24.50
CA TYR A 43 -12.29 -7.85 25.01
C TYR A 43 -11.39 -7.16 26.07
N LYS A 44 -10.36 -7.85 26.60
CA LYS A 44 -9.30 -7.20 27.42
C LYS A 44 -8.30 -6.40 26.58
N HIS A 45 -8.24 -6.66 25.28
CA HIS A 45 -7.32 -6.02 24.34
C HIS A 45 -8.02 -4.98 23.46
N TYR A 46 -9.25 -5.28 23.00
CA TYR A 46 -10.03 -4.46 22.08
C TYR A 46 -11.48 -4.39 22.52
N LYS A 47 -12.07 -3.20 22.50
CA LYS A 47 -13.45 -2.95 23.00
C LYS A 47 -14.53 -3.49 22.05
N SER A 48 -14.24 -3.61 20.75
CA SER A 48 -15.20 -4.01 19.72
C SER A 48 -14.48 -4.51 18.46
N LYS A 49 -15.23 -5.09 17.53
CA LYS A 49 -14.75 -5.42 16.18
C LYS A 49 -14.25 -4.16 15.44
N ARG A 50 -14.93 -3.02 15.66
CA ARG A 50 -14.51 -1.74 15.09
C ARG A 50 -13.17 -1.27 15.65
N ASP A 51 -12.93 -1.39 16.94
CA ASP A 51 -11.67 -1.05 17.60
C ASP A 51 -10.48 -1.89 17.05
N ILE A 52 -10.74 -3.18 16.76
CA ILE A 52 -9.77 -4.04 16.08
C ILE A 52 -9.46 -3.50 14.68
N PHE A 53 -10.49 -3.15 13.91
CA PHE A 53 -10.30 -2.63 12.55
C PHE A 53 -9.57 -1.29 12.53
N ASP A 54 -9.92 -0.36 13.42
CA ASP A 54 -9.25 0.93 13.53
C ASP A 54 -7.76 0.74 13.88
N SER A 55 -7.43 -0.21 14.79
CA SER A 55 -6.04 -0.57 15.10
C SER A 55 -5.31 -1.28 13.95
N ILE A 56 -6.02 -1.99 13.06
CA ILE A 56 -5.45 -2.52 11.81
C ILE A 56 -5.02 -1.37 10.90
N VAL A 57 -5.85 -0.34 10.75
CA VAL A 57 -5.52 0.85 9.94
C VAL A 57 -4.33 1.61 10.52
N GLU A 58 -4.29 1.79 11.85
CA GLU A 58 -3.15 2.41 12.54
C GLU A 58 -1.86 1.63 12.29
N ARG A 59 -1.90 0.29 12.45
CA ARG A 59 -0.72 -0.55 12.20
C ARG A 59 -0.27 -0.50 10.73
N MET A 60 -1.20 -0.42 9.79
CA MET A 60 -0.87 -0.28 8.37
C MET A 60 -0.11 1.02 8.09
N ASN A 61 -0.58 2.15 8.68
CA ASN A 61 0.13 3.43 8.58
C ASN A 61 1.57 3.35 9.14
N GLU A 62 1.75 2.71 10.30
CA GLU A 62 3.08 2.51 10.88
C GLU A 62 3.99 1.69 9.96
N MET A 63 3.47 0.59 9.40
CA MET A 63 4.22 -0.29 8.50
C MET A 63 4.62 0.42 7.20
N ASP A 64 3.76 1.27 6.63
CA ASP A 64 4.10 2.06 5.44
C ASP A 64 5.24 3.05 5.72
N LEU A 65 5.25 3.70 6.89
CA LEU A 65 6.34 4.57 7.31
C LEU A 65 7.64 3.79 7.56
N GLU A 66 7.55 2.58 8.16
CA GLU A 66 8.69 1.69 8.36
C GLU A 66 9.33 1.31 7.01
N GLN A 67 8.50 1.01 5.97
CA GLN A 67 8.99 0.68 4.64
C GLN A 67 9.71 1.86 3.97
N ALA A 68 9.17 3.07 4.03
CA ALA A 68 9.84 4.25 3.47
C ALA A 68 11.21 4.48 4.10
N LYS A 69 11.32 4.33 5.43
CA LYS A 69 12.58 4.44 6.19
C LYS A 69 13.58 3.36 5.84
N GLU A 70 13.15 2.11 5.71
CA GLU A 70 14.03 0.98 5.37
C GLU A 70 14.76 1.20 4.04
N TYR A 71 14.08 1.82 3.07
CA TYR A 71 14.66 2.16 1.76
C TYR A 71 15.26 3.56 1.70
N ASP A 72 15.33 4.28 2.83
CA ASP A 72 15.88 5.64 2.88
C ASP A 72 15.26 6.53 1.78
N MET A 73 13.92 6.43 1.65
CA MET A 73 13.16 7.29 0.72
C MET A 73 12.87 8.64 1.36
N PRO A 74 12.68 9.70 0.57
CA PRO A 74 12.39 11.03 1.10
C PRO A 74 11.17 11.04 2.01
N GLU A 75 11.33 11.64 3.20
CA GLU A 75 10.27 11.85 4.18
C GLU A 75 10.08 13.37 4.39
N GLY A 76 8.92 13.79 4.84
CA GLY A 76 8.61 15.19 5.14
C GLY A 76 7.24 15.61 4.64
N THR A 77 7.06 16.91 4.44
CA THR A 77 5.87 17.43 3.76
C THR A 77 5.84 16.96 2.30
N LEU A 78 4.68 17.02 1.66
CA LEU A 78 4.55 16.62 0.26
C LEU A 78 5.48 17.44 -0.66
N GLU A 79 5.63 18.74 -0.40
CA GLU A 79 6.50 19.64 -1.17
C GLU A 79 7.99 19.27 -0.99
N GLU A 80 8.46 19.08 0.25
CA GLU A 80 9.82 18.64 0.56
C GLU A 80 10.14 17.28 -0.09
N THR A 81 9.21 16.35 0.01
CA THR A 81 9.31 15.02 -0.58
C THR A 81 9.39 15.09 -2.11
N ALA A 82 8.51 15.86 -2.75
CA ALA A 82 8.50 16.03 -4.21
C ALA A 82 9.81 16.65 -4.74
N GLU A 83 10.36 17.64 -4.03
CA GLU A 83 11.68 18.20 -4.38
C GLU A 83 12.79 17.17 -4.21
N ALA A 84 12.84 16.47 -3.09
CA ALA A 84 13.87 15.47 -2.81
C ALA A 84 13.87 14.31 -3.81
N TYR A 85 12.71 13.89 -4.33
CA TYR A 85 12.62 12.84 -5.36
C TYR A 85 13.32 13.19 -6.67
N ARG A 86 13.53 14.48 -6.99
CA ARG A 86 14.31 14.90 -8.18
C ARG A 86 15.74 14.36 -8.15
N ASP A 87 16.32 14.26 -6.95
CA ASP A 87 17.71 13.85 -6.75
C ASP A 87 17.84 12.35 -6.42
N VAL A 88 16.73 11.64 -6.15
CA VAL A 88 16.75 10.20 -5.89
C VAL A 88 17.19 9.46 -7.17
N PRO A 89 18.22 8.61 -7.14
CA PRO A 89 18.62 7.81 -8.30
C PRO A 89 17.44 6.97 -8.83
N LEU A 90 17.24 6.92 -10.15
CA LEU A 90 16.14 6.14 -10.76
C LEU A 90 16.20 4.66 -10.40
N GLU A 91 17.41 4.10 -10.28
CA GLU A 91 17.58 2.73 -9.81
C GLU A 91 17.05 2.53 -8.38
N LYS A 92 17.22 3.51 -7.49
CA LYS A 92 16.67 3.47 -6.13
C LYS A 92 15.13 3.50 -6.16
N VAL A 93 14.54 4.35 -7.01
CA VAL A 93 13.08 4.40 -7.22
C VAL A 93 12.57 3.05 -7.73
N ARG A 94 13.26 2.45 -8.70
CA ARG A 94 12.93 1.13 -9.27
C ARG A 94 12.95 0.03 -8.20
N VAL A 95 14.04 -0.04 -7.41
CA VAL A 95 14.19 -1.03 -6.33
C VAL A 95 13.09 -0.87 -5.29
N TYR A 96 12.85 0.37 -4.84
CA TYR A 96 11.80 0.67 -3.87
C TYR A 96 10.40 0.31 -4.41
N THR A 97 10.07 0.69 -5.64
CA THR A 97 8.77 0.38 -6.24
C THR A 97 8.54 -1.13 -6.34
N LYS A 98 9.56 -1.90 -6.71
CA LYS A 98 9.48 -3.37 -6.72
C LYS A 98 9.29 -3.94 -5.31
N ALA A 99 10.01 -3.41 -4.33
CA ALA A 99 9.85 -3.80 -2.94
C ALA A 99 8.44 -3.49 -2.41
N MET A 100 7.88 -2.33 -2.75
CA MET A 100 6.49 -1.97 -2.42
C MET A 100 5.49 -2.89 -3.12
N PHE A 101 5.73 -3.30 -4.37
CA PHE A 101 4.88 -4.29 -5.01
C PHE A 101 4.85 -5.62 -4.25
N LEU A 102 6.01 -6.13 -3.83
CA LEU A 102 6.12 -7.35 -3.02
C LEU A 102 5.51 -7.17 -1.63
N TYR A 103 5.72 -6.03 -1.01
CA TYR A 103 5.10 -5.68 0.26
C TYR A 103 3.56 -5.76 0.18
N TRP A 104 2.95 -5.17 -0.86
CA TRP A 104 1.50 -5.20 -1.07
C TRP A 104 0.96 -6.55 -1.57
N THR A 105 1.79 -7.49 -2.00
CA THR A 105 1.37 -8.79 -2.53
C THR A 105 1.78 -9.99 -1.69
N GLU A 106 2.94 -9.96 -1.05
CA GLU A 106 3.51 -11.10 -0.32
C GLU A 106 3.59 -10.92 1.20
N GLU A 107 3.76 -9.67 1.69
CA GLU A 107 3.68 -9.44 3.12
C GLU A 107 2.24 -9.71 3.58
N GLU A 108 2.07 -10.55 4.62
CA GLU A 108 0.76 -11.10 5.00
C GLU A 108 -0.22 -10.01 5.41
N PHE A 109 0.21 -9.04 6.22
CA PHE A 109 -0.67 -8.01 6.76
C PHE A 109 -1.12 -7.02 5.66
N SER A 110 -0.19 -6.48 4.89
CA SER A 110 -0.49 -5.51 3.83
C SER A 110 -1.27 -6.14 2.67
N SER A 111 -0.95 -7.40 2.28
CA SER A 111 -1.70 -8.10 1.24
C SER A 111 -3.14 -8.40 1.66
N CYS A 112 -3.37 -8.80 2.92
CA CYS A 112 -4.72 -8.98 3.47
C CYS A 112 -5.47 -7.64 3.57
N PHE A 113 -4.80 -6.55 3.96
CA PHE A 113 -5.40 -5.22 4.02
C PHE A 113 -5.85 -4.73 2.65
N ARG A 114 -5.00 -4.86 1.62
CA ARG A 114 -5.35 -4.55 0.23
C ARG A 114 -6.57 -5.35 -0.24
N LYS A 115 -6.58 -6.67 0.01
CA LYS A 115 -7.70 -7.55 -0.38
C LYS A 115 -9.00 -7.18 0.33
N LEU A 116 -8.94 -6.87 1.62
CA LEU A 116 -10.09 -6.40 2.37
C LEU A 116 -10.67 -5.11 1.78
N LEU A 117 -9.84 -4.09 1.53
CA LEU A 117 -10.31 -2.83 0.96
C LEU A 117 -10.89 -3.04 -0.45
N THR A 118 -10.27 -3.89 -1.27
CA THR A 118 -10.78 -4.25 -2.60
C THR A 118 -12.15 -4.92 -2.52
N LEU A 119 -12.36 -5.82 -1.55
CA LEU A 119 -13.63 -6.51 -1.36
C LEU A 119 -14.75 -5.58 -0.87
N GLU A 120 -14.42 -4.65 0.01
CA GLU A 120 -15.40 -3.84 0.75
C GLU A 120 -15.67 -2.45 0.14
N GLN A 121 -14.90 -2.00 -0.85
CA GLN A 121 -15.01 -0.65 -1.43
C GLN A 121 -16.42 -0.28 -1.93
N TYR A 122 -17.22 -1.25 -2.35
CA TYR A 122 -18.59 -1.05 -2.84
C TYR A 122 -19.68 -1.32 -1.78
N ARG A 123 -19.31 -1.75 -0.58
CA ARG A 123 -20.23 -2.15 0.47
C ARG A 123 -20.30 -1.17 1.62
N ASP A 124 -19.19 -0.49 1.91
CA ASP A 124 -19.07 0.45 3.03
C ASP A 124 -18.35 1.74 2.60
N ALA A 125 -18.93 2.90 2.91
CA ALA A 125 -18.38 4.20 2.54
C ALA A 125 -17.05 4.52 3.25
N GLY A 126 -16.81 3.98 4.45
CA GLY A 126 -15.54 4.12 5.17
C GLY A 126 -14.44 3.31 4.50
N MET A 127 -14.74 2.05 4.14
CA MET A 127 -13.84 1.18 3.39
C MET A 127 -13.54 1.75 1.99
N ALA A 128 -14.54 2.33 1.32
CA ALA A 128 -14.35 3.02 0.05
C ALA A 128 -13.34 4.17 0.16
N ARG A 129 -13.43 4.99 1.22
CA ARG A 129 -12.45 6.07 1.46
C ARG A 129 -11.04 5.53 1.69
N LEU A 130 -10.88 4.49 2.49
CA LEU A 130 -9.60 3.84 2.70
C LEU A 130 -9.05 3.23 1.40
N TYR A 131 -9.90 2.57 0.61
CA TYR A 131 -9.51 2.07 -0.71
C TYR A 131 -8.98 3.18 -1.61
N GLN A 132 -9.68 4.32 -1.68
CA GLN A 132 -9.20 5.48 -2.44
C GLN A 132 -7.86 6.00 -1.91
N GLN A 133 -7.73 6.10 -0.60
CA GLN A 133 -6.51 6.60 0.05
C GLN A 133 -5.28 5.71 -0.21
N TYR A 134 -5.43 4.40 -0.08
CA TYR A 134 -4.29 3.46 -0.13
C TYR A 134 -4.02 2.89 -1.51
N LEU A 135 -5.05 2.76 -2.37
CA LEU A 135 -4.95 1.93 -3.58
C LEU A 135 -5.38 2.62 -4.87
N SER A 136 -5.99 3.80 -4.83
CA SER A 136 -6.54 4.46 -6.01
C SER A 136 -6.09 5.91 -6.13
N THR A 137 -6.93 6.86 -5.79
CA THR A 137 -6.63 8.30 -5.92
C THR A 137 -5.44 8.75 -5.09
N GLY A 138 -5.26 8.22 -3.87
CA GLY A 138 -4.15 8.60 -3.00
C GLY A 138 -2.77 8.37 -3.65
N PRO A 139 -2.43 7.15 -4.10
CA PRO A 139 -1.18 6.90 -4.82
C PRO A 139 -1.04 7.71 -6.10
N LEU A 140 -2.13 7.91 -6.87
CA LEU A 140 -2.09 8.70 -8.10
C LEU A 140 -1.79 10.18 -7.82
N GLU A 141 -2.44 10.78 -6.83
CA GLU A 141 -2.21 12.17 -6.44
C GLU A 141 -0.79 12.36 -5.90
N TYR A 142 -0.33 11.46 -5.03
CA TYR A 142 1.03 11.48 -4.51
C TYR A 142 2.09 11.42 -5.62
N MET A 143 1.92 10.51 -6.59
CA MET A 143 2.82 10.41 -7.74
C MET A 143 2.74 11.63 -8.66
N ALA A 144 1.53 12.19 -8.86
CA ALA A 144 1.36 13.41 -9.64
C ALA A 144 2.08 14.61 -9.00
N ASP A 145 2.05 14.73 -7.68
CA ASP A 145 2.75 15.78 -6.95
C ASP A 145 4.28 15.63 -7.10
N ILE A 146 4.81 14.41 -7.01
CA ILE A 146 6.23 14.15 -7.29
C ILE A 146 6.58 14.55 -8.73
N PHE A 147 5.79 14.10 -9.72
CA PHE A 147 6.09 14.40 -11.14
C PHE A 147 5.84 15.86 -11.51
N ARG A 148 4.99 16.59 -10.79
CA ARG A 148 4.79 18.03 -10.97
C ARG A 148 6.08 18.81 -10.77
N SER A 149 6.93 18.39 -9.85
CA SER A 149 8.24 18.99 -9.65
C SER A 149 9.20 18.81 -10.85
N MET A 150 8.93 17.87 -11.75
CA MET A 150 9.77 17.48 -12.87
C MET A 150 9.15 17.76 -14.24
N SER A 151 7.87 18.14 -14.33
CA SER A 151 7.14 18.30 -15.58
C SER A 151 6.77 19.75 -15.86
N ASP A 152 6.45 20.07 -17.13
CA ASP A 152 6.12 21.41 -17.59
C ASP A 152 4.63 21.79 -17.35
N SER A 153 3.79 20.82 -16.96
CA SER A 153 2.36 21.03 -16.70
C SER A 153 1.77 20.02 -15.74
N ASP A 154 0.70 20.40 -15.07
CA ASP A 154 -0.10 19.52 -14.20
C ASP A 154 -0.70 18.33 -14.98
N GLU A 155 -1.12 18.56 -16.22
CA GLU A 155 -1.63 17.50 -17.10
C GLU A 155 -0.56 16.43 -17.38
N THR A 156 0.67 16.85 -17.70
CA THR A 156 1.81 15.92 -17.90
C THR A 156 2.14 15.16 -16.62
N ALA A 157 2.14 15.82 -15.46
CA ALA A 157 2.38 15.18 -14.17
C ALA A 157 1.35 14.10 -13.86
N ARG A 158 0.06 14.37 -14.05
CA ARG A 158 -1.03 13.40 -13.87
C ARG A 158 -0.95 12.24 -14.85
N GLN A 159 -0.57 12.50 -16.11
CA GLN A 159 -0.39 11.45 -17.10
C GLN A 159 0.78 10.54 -16.74
N LEU A 160 1.91 11.09 -16.29
CA LEU A 160 3.05 10.31 -15.79
C LEU A 160 2.67 9.45 -14.57
N ALA A 161 1.89 10.01 -13.64
CA ALA A 161 1.40 9.25 -12.47
C ALA A 161 0.53 8.05 -12.89
N LEU A 162 -0.39 8.26 -13.83
CA LEU A 162 -1.25 7.19 -14.35
C LEU A 162 -0.43 6.11 -15.09
N GLU A 163 0.51 6.53 -15.93
CA GLU A 163 1.39 5.62 -16.65
C GLU A 163 2.30 4.81 -15.72
N PHE A 164 2.76 5.42 -14.63
CA PHE A 164 3.58 4.75 -13.62
C PHE A 164 2.77 3.75 -12.80
N TYR A 165 1.70 4.21 -12.18
CA TYR A 165 0.96 3.43 -11.19
C TYR A 165 -0.07 2.46 -11.79
N GLY A 166 -0.68 2.81 -12.91
CA GLY A 166 -1.75 2.00 -13.51
C GLY A 166 -1.36 0.54 -13.77
N PRO A 167 -0.21 0.24 -14.40
CA PRO A 167 0.25 -1.14 -14.57
C PRO A 167 0.55 -1.86 -13.26
N ILE A 168 1.12 -1.16 -12.25
CA ILE A 168 1.41 -1.71 -10.92
C ILE A 168 0.10 -2.14 -10.25
N TYR A 169 -0.91 -1.26 -10.25
CA TYR A 169 -2.21 -1.54 -9.70
C TYR A 169 -2.90 -2.75 -10.38
N LEU A 170 -2.88 -2.80 -11.71
CA LEU A 170 -3.42 -3.92 -12.46
C LEU A 170 -2.73 -5.25 -12.08
N LEU A 171 -1.42 -5.22 -11.94
CA LEU A 171 -0.61 -6.39 -11.66
C LEU A 171 -0.80 -6.94 -10.24
N TYR A 172 -1.35 -6.19 -9.28
CA TYR A 172 -1.76 -6.74 -7.98
C TYR A 172 -2.78 -7.88 -8.16
N GLY A 173 -3.84 -7.64 -8.93
CA GLY A 173 -4.87 -8.65 -9.20
C GLY A 173 -4.34 -9.85 -10.00
N VAL A 174 -3.47 -9.59 -10.98
CA VAL A 174 -2.81 -10.65 -11.75
C VAL A 174 -1.93 -11.52 -10.85
N TYR A 175 -1.16 -10.89 -9.94
CA TYR A 175 -0.28 -11.60 -9.01
C TYR A 175 -1.05 -12.50 -8.03
N ASP A 176 -2.21 -12.06 -7.57
CA ASP A 176 -3.03 -12.83 -6.62
C ASP A 176 -3.58 -14.13 -7.23
N ASP A 177 -3.94 -14.12 -8.51
CA ASP A 177 -4.61 -15.26 -9.18
C ASP A 177 -3.63 -16.15 -9.98
N THR A 178 -2.45 -15.64 -10.31
CA THR A 178 -1.53 -16.37 -11.19
C THR A 178 -0.74 -17.47 -10.47
N ARG A 179 -0.48 -18.56 -11.20
CA ARG A 179 0.57 -19.54 -10.82
C ARG A 179 1.95 -19.10 -11.30
N ASP A 180 2.04 -18.18 -12.27
CA ASP A 180 3.28 -17.63 -12.81
C ASP A 180 3.62 -16.28 -12.15
N ARG A 181 3.97 -16.32 -10.87
CA ARG A 181 4.43 -15.13 -10.14
C ARG A 181 5.72 -14.57 -10.72
N ALA A 182 6.62 -15.42 -11.20
CA ALA A 182 7.87 -14.99 -11.81
C ALA A 182 7.62 -14.16 -13.09
N GLY A 183 6.67 -14.58 -13.93
CA GLY A 183 6.25 -13.82 -15.12
C GLY A 183 5.64 -12.46 -14.77
N THR A 184 4.86 -12.38 -13.69
CA THR A 184 4.30 -11.12 -13.20
C THR A 184 5.39 -10.19 -12.66
N LEU A 185 6.36 -10.70 -11.89
CA LEU A 185 7.50 -9.91 -11.43
C LEU A 185 8.37 -9.42 -12.60
N ALA A 186 8.59 -10.25 -13.62
CA ALA A 186 9.27 -9.82 -14.83
C ALA A 186 8.48 -8.76 -15.61
N ALA A 187 7.15 -8.74 -15.53
CA ALA A 187 6.33 -7.67 -16.10
C ALA A 187 6.49 -6.35 -15.33
N ILE A 188 6.57 -6.38 -14.00
CA ILE A 188 6.92 -5.21 -13.17
C ILE A 188 8.30 -4.69 -13.54
N ASP A 189 9.32 -5.53 -13.59
CA ASP A 189 10.69 -5.12 -13.95
C ASP A 189 10.71 -4.41 -15.31
N ARG A 190 10.11 -5.01 -16.34
CA ARG A 190 10.02 -4.40 -17.70
C ARG A 190 9.24 -3.09 -17.70
N HIS A 191 8.20 -2.96 -16.89
CA HIS A 191 7.45 -1.72 -16.77
C HIS A 191 8.33 -0.62 -16.16
N LEU A 192 9.00 -0.92 -15.06
CA LEU A 192 9.88 0.03 -14.36
C LEU A 192 11.07 0.46 -15.23
N ASP A 193 11.69 -0.48 -15.94
CA ASP A 193 12.78 -0.17 -16.88
C ASP A 193 12.33 0.84 -17.95
N ARG A 194 11.21 0.58 -18.63
CA ARG A 194 10.67 1.49 -19.65
C ARG A 194 10.22 2.83 -19.08
N PHE A 195 9.65 2.83 -17.89
CA PHE A 195 9.21 4.07 -17.26
C PHE A 195 10.38 4.93 -16.83
N THR A 196 11.45 4.35 -16.28
CA THR A 196 12.65 5.09 -15.91
C THR A 196 13.36 5.71 -17.13
N GLU A 197 13.47 4.97 -18.24
CA GLU A 197 13.96 5.51 -19.52
C GLU A 197 13.12 6.71 -20.00
N ARG A 198 11.79 6.62 -19.88
CA ARG A 198 10.88 7.72 -20.23
C ARG A 198 11.00 8.92 -19.31
N LEU A 199 11.31 8.71 -18.03
CA LEU A 199 11.42 9.79 -17.04
C LEU A 199 12.73 10.58 -17.15
N GLU A 200 13.80 9.98 -17.68
CA GLU A 200 15.13 10.61 -17.81
C GLU A 200 15.11 12.03 -18.43
N PRO A 201 14.40 12.29 -19.56
CA PRO A 201 14.35 13.62 -20.17
C PRO A 201 13.72 14.70 -19.28
N PHE A 202 12.85 14.33 -18.36
CA PHE A 202 12.18 15.27 -17.45
C PHE A 202 13.10 15.68 -16.28
N ARG A 203 14.02 14.81 -15.85
CA ARG A 203 14.95 15.09 -14.74
C ARG A 203 16.07 16.06 -15.09
N GLY A 204 16.49 16.10 -16.36
CA GLY A 204 17.53 17.00 -16.84
C GLY A 204 17.08 18.46 -17.01
N ARG A 205 15.79 18.74 -16.97
CA ARG A 205 15.24 20.09 -17.08
C ARG A 205 15.25 20.76 -15.71
N ARG A 206 16.37 21.41 -15.35
CA ARG A 206 16.36 22.42 -14.30
C ARG A 206 15.41 23.52 -14.77
N GLY A 207 14.37 23.80 -14.00
CA GLY A 207 13.43 24.85 -14.31
C GLY A 207 14.20 26.11 -14.73
N GLY A 208 14.02 26.55 -15.96
CA GLY A 208 14.44 27.87 -16.38
C GLY A 208 13.64 28.94 -15.66
N PRO A 209 14.16 30.15 -15.51
CA PRO A 209 13.57 31.23 -14.74
C PRO A 209 12.20 31.64 -15.26
#